data_d2f4b9c91fcef79c5051be1afcbc33af
#
_entry.id   d2f4b9c91fcef79c5051be1afcbc33af
#
_cell.length_a   1.000
_cell.length_b   1.000
_cell.length_c   1.000
_cell.angle_alpha   90.00
_cell.angle_beta   90.00
_cell.angle_gamma   90.00
#
_symmetry.space_group_name_H-M   'P 1'
#
loop_
_entity.id
_entity.type
_entity.pdbx_description
1 polymer ?
#
loop_
_entity_poly.entity_id
_entity_poly.type
_entity_poly.pdbx_seq_one_letter_code
_entity_poly.pdbx_strand_id
1 'polypeptide(L)'
;MHREYKRRKIIIFSLIGILLLMAVGYSAFQTKLNITSTSNITSVWDVEITNIQTKEINGLAENVYDPTYTKLEANMEANFYEPGDYITYIVTVSNLGTLDATLDSIKLNMPQEDVINFKVEGATSKEKLKVGEHKDIEVTMEYTGNNPDNISSVEMDVNLDYVQDG
;
A
#
# COMPACT_ATOMS: atom_id res chain seq x y z
N MET A 1 53.12 -8.37 -68.48
CA MET A 1 53.43 -8.27 -67.03
C MET A 1 52.89 -7.00 -66.35
N HIS A 2 52.82 -5.85 -66.99
CA HIS A 2 52.41 -4.58 -66.34
C HIS A 2 50.90 -4.43 -65.99
N ARG A 3 49.99 -5.13 -66.67
CA ARG A 3 48.54 -5.05 -66.46
C ARG A 3 48.08 -5.79 -65.20
N GLU A 4 48.69 -6.90 -64.90
CA GLU A 4 48.37 -7.72 -63.71
C GLU A 4 48.76 -7.01 -62.41
N TYR A 5 49.87 -6.32 -62.44
CA TYR A 5 50.35 -5.59 -61.27
C TYR A 5 49.47 -4.37 -60.90
N LYS A 6 48.96 -3.68 -61.90
CA LYS A 6 48.00 -2.59 -61.69
C LYS A 6 46.66 -3.09 -61.14
N ARG A 7 46.13 -4.21 -61.62
CA ARG A 7 44.89 -4.81 -61.13
C ARG A 7 45.03 -5.27 -59.68
N ARG A 8 46.14 -5.86 -59.29
CA ARG A 8 46.38 -6.28 -57.90
C ARG A 8 46.47 -5.07 -56.97
N LYS A 9 47.07 -4.00 -57.35
CA LYS A 9 47.09 -2.76 -56.56
C LYS A 9 45.70 -2.16 -56.35
N ILE A 10 44.88 -2.11 -57.39
CA ILE A 10 43.52 -1.60 -57.33
C ILE A 10 42.67 -2.44 -56.35
N ILE A 11 42.80 -3.75 -56.45
CA ILE A 11 42.06 -4.68 -55.54
C ILE A 11 42.50 -4.46 -54.09
N ILE A 12 43.80 -4.34 -53.83
CA ILE A 12 44.35 -4.10 -52.48
C ILE A 12 43.85 -2.76 -51.90
N PHE A 13 43.89 -1.68 -52.69
CA PHE A 13 43.39 -0.37 -52.24
C PHE A 13 41.86 -0.37 -52.03
N SER A 14 41.10 -1.08 -52.85
CA SER A 14 39.67 -1.23 -52.66
C SER A 14 39.34 -2.01 -51.36
N LEU A 15 40.09 -3.07 -51.08
CA LEU A 15 39.93 -3.85 -49.84
C LEU A 15 40.23 -3.04 -48.59
N ILE A 16 41.32 -2.23 -48.63
CA ILE A 16 41.67 -1.34 -47.54
C ILE A 16 40.59 -0.27 -47.35
N GLY A 17 40.02 0.28 -48.42
CA GLY A 17 38.93 1.24 -48.37
C GLY A 17 37.67 0.69 -47.68
N ILE A 18 37.28 -0.54 -48.02
CA ILE A 18 36.14 -1.24 -47.43
C ILE A 18 36.40 -1.48 -45.94
N LEU A 19 37.60 -1.89 -45.57
CA LEU A 19 37.98 -2.17 -44.17
C LEU A 19 37.94 -0.90 -43.31
N LEU A 20 38.37 0.24 -43.86
CA LEU A 20 38.27 1.55 -43.20
C LEU A 20 36.82 1.99 -43.04
N LEU A 21 35.95 1.78 -44.04
CA LEU A 21 34.54 2.10 -43.93
C LEU A 21 33.83 1.25 -42.87
N MET A 22 34.18 -0.04 -42.76
CA MET A 22 33.68 -0.90 -41.71
C MET A 22 34.15 -0.46 -40.33
N ALA A 23 35.41 -0.04 -40.16
CA ALA A 23 35.92 0.42 -38.89
C ALA A 23 35.26 1.72 -38.43
N VAL A 24 34.99 2.66 -39.33
CA VAL A 24 34.25 3.89 -39.02
C VAL A 24 32.78 3.59 -38.71
N GLY A 25 32.13 2.70 -39.46
CA GLY A 25 30.74 2.27 -39.22
C GLY A 25 30.61 1.59 -37.87
N TYR A 26 31.55 0.72 -37.49
CA TYR A 26 31.55 0.03 -36.19
C TYR A 26 31.74 1.00 -35.03
N SER A 27 32.65 1.98 -35.18
CA SER A 27 32.90 3.04 -34.18
C SER A 27 31.66 3.91 -33.96
N ALA A 28 30.92 4.26 -35.03
CA ALA A 28 29.68 5.04 -34.92
C ALA A 28 28.53 4.26 -34.26
N PHE A 29 28.55 2.94 -34.39
CA PHE A 29 27.53 2.08 -33.74
C PHE A 29 27.81 1.88 -32.24
N GLN A 30 29.08 1.82 -31.82
CA GLN A 30 29.43 1.69 -30.40
C GLN A 30 29.14 2.95 -29.58
N THR A 31 29.10 4.13 -30.18
CA THR A 31 28.90 5.39 -29.45
C THR A 31 27.46 5.65 -29.04
N LYS A 32 26.49 4.86 -29.49
CA LYS A 32 25.05 5.07 -29.20
C LYS A 32 24.41 4.07 -28.23
N LEU A 33 25.18 3.18 -27.62
CA LEU A 33 24.62 2.23 -26.63
C LEU A 33 25.07 2.52 -25.20
N ASN A 34 25.15 3.80 -24.82
CA ASN A 34 25.10 4.16 -23.40
C ASN A 34 23.65 4.32 -23.00
N ILE A 35 22.97 3.19 -22.77
CA ILE A 35 21.74 3.16 -22.01
C ILE A 35 22.15 3.31 -20.54
N THR A 36 22.36 4.52 -20.09
CA THR A 36 22.34 4.84 -18.66
C THR A 36 20.89 4.79 -18.21
N SER A 37 20.40 3.58 -18.01
CA SER A 37 19.17 3.34 -17.27
C SER A 37 19.48 3.54 -15.79
N THR A 38 19.50 4.78 -15.33
CA THR A 38 19.40 5.08 -13.90
C THR A 38 17.94 4.90 -13.52
N SER A 39 17.54 3.65 -13.29
CA SER A 39 16.31 3.35 -12.59
C SER A 39 16.56 3.69 -11.12
N ASN A 40 16.23 4.91 -10.71
CA ASN A 40 16.07 5.22 -9.29
C ASN A 40 14.80 4.51 -8.85
N ILE A 41 14.91 3.26 -8.44
CA ILE A 41 13.86 2.57 -7.71
C ILE A 41 13.91 3.15 -6.30
N THR A 42 13.15 4.21 -6.07
CA THR A 42 12.86 4.71 -4.74
C THR A 42 11.81 3.77 -4.15
N SER A 43 12.24 2.95 -3.20
CA SER A 43 11.30 2.16 -2.40
C SER A 43 10.49 3.12 -1.52
N VAL A 44 9.18 3.12 -1.70
CA VAL A 44 8.26 3.93 -0.91
C VAL A 44 7.43 2.97 -0.05
N TRP A 45 7.53 3.13 1.26
CA TRP A 45 6.63 2.47 2.20
C TRP A 45 5.45 3.39 2.46
N ASP A 46 4.25 2.97 2.06
CA ASP A 46 3.03 3.77 2.16
C ASP A 46 1.81 2.89 2.38
N VAL A 47 1.48 2.69 3.65
CA VAL A 47 0.25 2.00 4.08
C VAL A 47 -0.62 3.01 4.79
N GLU A 48 -1.88 3.09 4.41
CA GLU A 48 -2.81 4.03 5.00
C GLU A 48 -4.26 3.52 4.99
N ILE A 49 -5.05 4.05 5.92
CA ILE A 49 -6.50 3.91 5.88
C ILE A 49 -7.00 4.79 4.74
N THR A 50 -7.75 4.19 3.82
CA THR A 50 -8.30 4.87 2.64
C THR A 50 -9.79 5.11 2.73
N ASN A 51 -10.48 4.38 3.64
CA ASN A 51 -11.90 4.57 3.86
C ASN A 51 -12.30 4.08 5.25
N ILE A 52 -13.33 4.71 5.82
CA ILE A 52 -14.07 4.21 6.98
C ILE A 52 -15.55 4.47 6.76
N GLN A 53 -16.38 3.51 7.07
CA GLN A 53 -17.83 3.62 6.94
C GLN A 53 -18.56 2.78 7.97
N THR A 54 -19.75 3.22 8.38
CA THR A 54 -20.65 2.41 9.17
C THR A 54 -21.24 1.31 8.30
N LYS A 55 -21.07 0.05 8.72
CA LYS A 55 -21.59 -1.16 8.05
C LYS A 55 -22.99 -1.50 8.53
N GLU A 56 -23.16 -1.51 9.85
CA GLU A 56 -24.41 -1.96 10.49
C GLU A 56 -24.63 -1.20 11.79
N ILE A 57 -25.88 -0.88 12.07
CA ILE A 57 -26.35 -0.35 13.34
C ILE A 57 -27.49 -1.24 13.81
N ASN A 58 -27.42 -1.72 15.04
CA ASN A 58 -28.47 -2.52 15.66
C ASN A 58 -29.05 -1.81 16.88
N GLY A 59 -30.34 -2.00 17.08
CA GLY A 59 -31.07 -1.41 18.20
C GLY A 59 -31.26 0.11 18.03
N LEU A 60 -30.99 0.84 19.11
CA LEU A 60 -31.09 2.30 19.16
C LEU A 60 -29.75 3.01 19.07
N ALA A 61 -28.66 2.26 18.83
CA ALA A 61 -27.34 2.84 18.70
C ALA A 61 -27.27 3.89 17.57
N GLU A 62 -26.48 4.92 17.75
CA GLU A 62 -26.28 5.96 16.74
C GLU A 62 -24.85 6.52 16.77
N ASN A 63 -24.34 6.93 15.61
CA ASN A 63 -23.09 7.69 15.55
C ASN A 63 -23.29 9.08 16.13
N VAL A 64 -22.35 9.56 16.93
CA VAL A 64 -22.32 10.97 17.38
C VAL A 64 -21.91 11.87 16.22
N TYR A 65 -20.95 11.40 15.39
CA TYR A 65 -20.53 12.02 14.13
C TYR A 65 -20.12 10.94 13.13
N ASP A 66 -19.97 11.31 11.88
CA ASP A 66 -19.40 10.39 10.88
C ASP A 66 -17.99 9.98 11.30
N PRO A 67 -17.65 8.68 11.22
CA PRO A 67 -16.32 8.21 11.60
C PRO A 67 -15.23 8.88 10.77
N THR A 68 -14.10 9.16 11.40
CA THR A 68 -12.96 9.86 10.79
C THR A 68 -11.70 9.02 10.86
N TYR A 69 -10.70 9.37 10.06
CA TYR A 69 -9.43 8.66 10.09
C TYR A 69 -8.25 9.55 9.71
N THR A 70 -7.10 9.17 10.18
CA THR A 70 -5.79 9.64 9.73
C THR A 70 -5.08 8.52 8.95
N LYS A 71 -3.78 8.60 8.76
CA LYS A 71 -3.04 7.61 7.98
C LYS A 71 -3.20 6.17 8.50
N LEU A 72 -3.08 5.94 9.81
CA LEU A 72 -3.14 4.60 10.43
C LEU A 72 -4.01 4.57 11.70
N GLU A 73 -4.83 5.58 11.91
CA GLU A 73 -5.72 5.68 13.05
C GLU A 73 -7.15 5.99 12.58
N ALA A 74 -8.11 5.22 13.06
CA ALA A 74 -9.53 5.44 12.84
C ALA A 74 -10.20 5.85 14.15
N ASN A 75 -11.06 6.88 14.10
CA ASN A 75 -11.78 7.43 15.24
C ASN A 75 -13.28 7.29 15.03
N MET A 76 -13.95 6.73 16.03
CA MET A 76 -15.38 6.48 16.03
C MET A 76 -15.98 6.89 17.37
N GLU A 77 -17.16 7.48 17.34
CA GLU A 77 -17.90 7.85 18.55
C GLU A 77 -19.39 7.52 18.39
N ALA A 78 -19.95 6.86 19.37
CA ALA A 78 -21.33 6.38 19.33
C ALA A 78 -22.06 6.54 20.66
N ASN A 79 -23.39 6.66 20.56
CA ASN A 79 -24.33 6.55 21.68
C ASN A 79 -24.99 5.17 21.67
N PHE A 80 -25.20 4.61 22.86
CA PHE A 80 -25.91 3.37 23.09
C PHE A 80 -27.01 3.58 24.14
N TYR A 81 -28.16 2.95 23.97
CA TYR A 81 -29.34 3.20 24.80
C TYR A 81 -29.80 1.96 25.55
N GLU A 82 -29.60 0.78 24.99
CA GLU A 82 -30.01 -0.47 25.59
C GLU A 82 -28.94 -1.55 25.45
N PRO A 83 -28.80 -2.46 26.43
CA PRO A 83 -27.91 -3.62 26.29
C PRO A 83 -28.28 -4.44 25.05
N GLY A 84 -27.26 -4.75 24.23
CA GLY A 84 -27.39 -5.39 22.93
C GLY A 84 -27.42 -4.45 21.74
N ASP A 85 -27.43 -3.13 21.97
CA ASP A 85 -27.16 -2.14 20.92
C ASP A 85 -25.72 -2.29 20.43
N TYR A 86 -25.50 -2.29 19.11
CA TYR A 86 -24.15 -2.31 18.55
C TYR A 86 -24.03 -1.50 17.25
N ILE A 87 -22.82 -1.09 16.97
CA ILE A 87 -22.44 -0.50 15.68
C ILE A 87 -21.19 -1.23 15.16
N THR A 88 -21.22 -1.61 13.89
CA THR A 88 -20.09 -2.19 13.17
C THR A 88 -19.61 -1.23 12.10
N TYR A 89 -18.31 -0.98 12.09
CA TYR A 89 -17.61 -0.16 11.10
C TYR A 89 -16.74 -1.04 10.21
N ILE A 90 -16.54 -0.61 8.96
CA ILE A 90 -15.51 -1.15 8.06
C ILE A 90 -14.43 -0.10 7.93
N VAL A 91 -13.20 -0.48 8.29
CA VAL A 91 -11.97 0.30 8.09
C VAL A 91 -11.21 -0.34 6.94
N THR A 92 -11.08 0.35 5.81
CA THR A 92 -10.33 -0.14 4.65
C THR A 92 -8.90 0.40 4.69
N VAL A 93 -7.94 -0.51 4.74
CA VAL A 93 -6.50 -0.19 4.70
C VAL A 93 -5.93 -0.58 3.36
N SER A 94 -5.10 0.27 2.76
CA SER A 94 -4.49 0.05 1.45
C SER A 94 -2.97 0.20 1.51
N ASN A 95 -2.24 -0.65 0.80
CA ASN A 95 -0.82 -0.48 0.56
C ASN A 95 -0.62 0.24 -0.77
N LEU A 96 -0.36 1.54 -0.71
CA LEU A 96 -0.11 2.44 -1.85
C LEU A 96 1.38 2.57 -2.17
N GLY A 97 2.24 1.92 -1.39
CA GLY A 97 3.68 1.92 -1.54
C GLY A 97 4.20 0.99 -2.64
N THR A 98 5.50 0.76 -2.63
CA THR A 98 6.21 -0.15 -3.54
C THR A 98 6.85 -1.33 -2.80
N LEU A 99 6.55 -1.49 -1.51
CA LEU A 99 7.04 -2.55 -0.64
C LEU A 99 5.87 -3.23 0.05
N ASP A 100 5.97 -4.53 0.23
CA ASP A 100 4.99 -5.28 1.01
C ASP A 100 5.04 -4.86 2.49
N ALA A 101 3.90 -4.90 3.15
CA ALA A 101 3.75 -4.56 4.55
C ALA A 101 3.20 -5.76 5.34
N THR A 102 3.49 -5.79 6.62
CA THR A 102 2.98 -6.79 7.54
C THR A 102 2.29 -6.08 8.71
N LEU A 103 1.08 -6.48 9.03
CA LEU A 103 0.36 -5.98 10.20
C LEU A 103 1.04 -6.52 11.47
N ASP A 104 1.68 -5.67 12.23
CA ASP A 104 2.33 -6.06 13.48
C ASP A 104 1.33 -6.17 14.63
N SER A 105 0.53 -5.12 14.84
CA SER A 105 -0.51 -5.11 15.88
C SER A 105 -1.66 -4.17 15.54
N ILE A 106 -2.82 -4.44 16.18
CA ILE A 106 -3.98 -3.54 16.22
C ILE A 106 -4.13 -3.11 17.69
N LYS A 107 -4.11 -1.82 17.92
CA LYS A 107 -4.31 -1.25 19.26
C LYS A 107 -5.64 -0.53 19.30
N LEU A 108 -6.45 -0.86 20.29
CA LEU A 108 -7.71 -0.19 20.60
C LEU A 108 -7.50 0.68 21.82
N ASN A 109 -7.88 1.94 21.72
CA ASN A 109 -7.95 2.85 22.86
C ASN A 109 -9.43 3.10 23.17
N MET A 110 -9.85 2.72 24.37
CA MET A 110 -11.26 2.64 24.75
C MET A 110 -11.42 3.03 26.21
N PRO A 111 -12.02 4.18 26.49
CA PRO A 111 -12.16 4.64 27.87
C PRO A 111 -13.26 3.92 28.69
N GLN A 112 -14.12 3.09 28.07
CA GLN A 112 -15.32 2.49 28.69
C GLN A 112 -15.39 0.96 28.52
N GLU A 113 -14.27 0.26 28.76
CA GLU A 113 -14.16 -1.20 28.57
C GLU A 113 -15.12 -2.03 29.44
N ASP A 114 -15.59 -1.49 30.58
CA ASP A 114 -16.43 -2.25 31.53
C ASP A 114 -17.84 -2.56 31.02
N VAL A 115 -18.34 -1.77 30.10
CA VAL A 115 -19.74 -1.82 29.63
C VAL A 115 -19.88 -1.96 28.11
N ILE A 116 -18.80 -1.75 27.39
CA ILE A 116 -18.75 -1.90 25.93
C ILE A 116 -17.81 -3.05 25.56
N ASN A 117 -18.34 -4.01 24.82
CA ASN A 117 -17.55 -5.07 24.22
C ASN A 117 -17.07 -4.63 22.83
N PHE A 118 -15.80 -4.89 22.55
CA PHE A 118 -15.18 -4.54 21.29
C PHE A 118 -14.70 -5.79 20.57
N LYS A 119 -15.02 -5.86 19.30
CA LYS A 119 -14.63 -6.98 18.46
C LYS A 119 -13.95 -6.45 17.19
N VAL A 120 -12.80 -7.02 16.83
CA VAL A 120 -12.11 -6.76 15.57
C VAL A 120 -12.03 -8.03 14.77
N GLU A 121 -12.50 -7.99 13.54
CA GLU A 121 -12.49 -9.11 12.61
C GLU A 121 -11.88 -8.67 11.25
N GLY A 122 -11.51 -9.64 10.43
CA GLY A 122 -10.97 -9.38 9.09
C GLY A 122 -9.47 -9.14 9.03
N ALA A 123 -8.77 -8.99 10.16
CA ALA A 123 -7.31 -8.84 10.17
C ALA A 123 -6.69 -9.67 11.31
N THR A 124 -5.51 -10.22 11.03
CA THR A 124 -4.71 -11.00 11.99
C THR A 124 -3.29 -10.45 12.07
N SER A 125 -2.73 -10.43 13.31
CA SER A 125 -1.32 -10.06 13.48
C SER A 125 -0.42 -10.95 12.62
N LYS A 126 0.59 -10.36 12.02
CA LYS A 126 1.55 -10.95 11.05
C LYS A 126 0.94 -11.25 9.67
N GLU A 127 -0.25 -10.78 9.38
CA GLU A 127 -0.83 -10.85 8.04
C GLU A 127 -0.14 -9.86 7.10
N LYS A 128 0.14 -10.32 5.86
CA LYS A 128 0.78 -9.49 4.83
C LYS A 128 -0.26 -8.72 4.03
N LEU A 129 0.08 -7.47 3.72
CA LEU A 129 -0.63 -6.62 2.80
C LEU A 129 0.33 -6.26 1.66
N LYS A 130 0.15 -6.90 0.50
CA LYS A 130 1.04 -6.71 -0.64
C LYS A 130 0.82 -5.35 -1.31
N VAL A 131 1.81 -4.97 -2.10
CA VAL A 131 1.73 -3.76 -2.93
C VAL A 131 0.46 -3.75 -3.75
N GLY A 132 -0.33 -2.66 -3.65
CA GLY A 132 -1.60 -2.47 -4.36
C GLY A 132 -2.79 -3.25 -3.78
N GLU A 133 -2.61 -4.04 -2.72
CA GLU A 133 -3.73 -4.71 -2.04
C GLU A 133 -4.40 -3.76 -1.04
N HIS A 134 -5.67 -4.03 -0.77
CA HIS A 134 -6.43 -3.44 0.32
C HIS A 134 -7.05 -4.53 1.20
N LYS A 135 -7.37 -4.17 2.42
CA LYS A 135 -7.97 -5.04 3.42
C LYS A 135 -9.06 -4.31 4.18
N ASP A 136 -10.21 -4.95 4.31
CA ASP A 136 -11.29 -4.48 5.16
C ASP A 136 -11.18 -5.11 6.54
N ILE A 137 -11.21 -4.26 7.57
CA ILE A 137 -11.17 -4.62 8.98
C ILE A 137 -12.51 -4.20 9.57
N GLU A 138 -13.24 -5.17 10.15
CA GLU A 138 -14.51 -4.91 10.80
C GLU A 138 -14.27 -4.65 12.28
N VAL A 139 -14.81 -3.54 12.77
CA VAL A 139 -14.71 -3.13 14.17
C VAL A 139 -16.12 -2.93 14.70
N THR A 140 -16.46 -3.71 15.72
CA THR A 140 -17.80 -3.66 16.35
C THR A 140 -17.68 -3.14 17.78
N MET A 141 -18.53 -2.19 18.14
CA MET A 141 -18.81 -1.74 19.50
C MET A 141 -20.19 -2.25 19.89
N GLU A 142 -20.28 -2.99 20.99
CA GLU A 142 -21.53 -3.56 21.51
C GLU A 142 -21.72 -3.17 22.98
N TYR A 143 -22.86 -2.62 23.34
CA TYR A 143 -23.20 -2.34 24.72
C TYR A 143 -23.65 -3.62 25.43
N THR A 144 -22.88 -4.04 26.44
CA THR A 144 -23.11 -5.25 27.23
C THR A 144 -23.49 -4.98 28.68
N GLY A 145 -23.64 -3.71 29.07
CA GLY A 145 -23.99 -3.31 30.42
C GLY A 145 -25.33 -3.91 30.87
N ASN A 146 -25.48 -4.16 32.17
CA ASN A 146 -26.68 -4.67 32.77
C ASN A 146 -27.65 -3.55 33.22
N ASN A 147 -27.32 -2.31 32.96
CA ASN A 147 -28.09 -1.15 33.39
C ASN A 147 -28.77 -0.52 32.14
N PRO A 148 -30.08 -0.22 32.21
CA PRO A 148 -30.78 0.45 31.10
C PRO A 148 -30.41 1.96 30.97
N ASP A 149 -29.41 2.42 31.70
CA ASP A 149 -28.95 3.81 31.58
C ASP A 149 -28.23 4.01 30.24
N ASN A 150 -28.57 5.05 29.54
CA ASN A 150 -27.92 5.45 28.30
C ASN A 150 -26.44 5.63 28.48
N ILE A 151 -25.65 5.15 27.55
CA ILE A 151 -24.23 5.44 27.44
C ILE A 151 -24.02 6.34 26.25
N SER A 152 -23.63 7.57 26.52
CA SER A 152 -23.39 8.59 25.51
C SER A 152 -21.91 8.84 25.32
N SER A 153 -21.53 9.22 24.09
CA SER A 153 -20.15 9.57 23.72
C SER A 153 -19.13 8.46 24.04
N VAL A 154 -19.40 7.25 23.56
CA VAL A 154 -18.39 6.19 23.61
C VAL A 154 -17.41 6.41 22.47
N GLU A 155 -16.21 6.83 22.79
CA GLU A 155 -15.13 7.05 21.83
C GLU A 155 -14.27 5.79 21.70
N MET A 156 -13.85 5.49 20.48
CA MET A 156 -12.92 4.41 20.19
C MET A 156 -11.94 4.84 19.13
N ASP A 157 -10.66 4.66 19.43
CA ASP A 157 -9.58 4.83 18.48
C ASP A 157 -8.99 3.47 18.13
N VAL A 158 -8.84 3.21 16.83
CA VAL A 158 -8.19 2.02 16.30
C VAL A 158 -6.89 2.42 15.64
N ASN A 159 -5.78 2.01 16.21
CA ASN A 159 -4.44 2.24 15.66
C ASN A 159 -3.90 0.97 15.03
N LEU A 160 -3.46 1.06 13.78
CA LEU A 160 -2.92 -0.03 12.99
C LEU A 160 -1.40 0.10 12.87
N ASP A 161 -0.68 -0.80 13.50
CA ASP A 161 0.78 -0.84 13.41
C ASP A 161 1.20 -1.75 12.25
N TYR A 162 1.60 -1.18 11.13
CA TYR A 162 2.20 -1.89 10.02
C TYR A 162 3.71 -1.72 10.01
N VAL A 163 4.43 -2.78 9.66
CA VAL A 163 5.87 -2.77 9.45
C VAL A 163 6.19 -3.18 8.01
N GLN A 164 7.30 -2.69 7.50
CA GLN A 164 7.81 -3.10 6.21
C GLN A 164 8.21 -4.58 6.26
N ASP A 165 7.79 -5.35 5.26
CA ASP A 165 8.29 -6.70 5.06
C ASP A 165 9.70 -6.62 4.47
N GLY A 166 10.68 -7.16 5.19
CA GLY A 166 12.10 -7.10 4.84
C GLY A 166 12.57 -8.28 4.00
#